data_dc27886c5c9f506faaea67bf049cf4b6
#
_entry.id   dc27886c5c9f506faaea67bf049cf4b6
#
_cell.length_a   1.000
_cell.length_b   1.000
_cell.length_c   1.000
_cell.angle_alpha   90.00
_cell.angle_beta   90.00
_cell.angle_gamma   90.00
#
_symmetry.space_group_name_H-M   'P 1'
#
loop_
_entity.id
_entity.type
_entity.pdbx_description
1 polymer ?
#
loop_
_entity_poly.entity_id
_entity_poly.type
_entity_poly.pdbx_seq_one_letter_code
_entity_poly.pdbx_strand_id
1 'polypeptide(L)'
;MLKIKPPNYQFCPFCGKKLGIKIEEGKERKYCSSCHWTYYPRVAQATAAVIVRKGKVLLVHRKREPYKGTWMFPAGFVEFGEHPLETLKREVKEETGLMVKKALLMNIFQTKDDPRSPGHIAIFYRTEVLNGQLKNDDEENQNIGWFNIQKPPKIGWKNHQKVMKFLRKEVRK
;
A
#
# COMPACT_ATOMS: atom_id res chain seq x y z
N MET A 1 0.16 -8.41 20.26
CA MET A 1 -0.44 -8.52 18.92
C MET A 1 -1.59 -7.53 18.86
N LEU A 2 -1.52 -6.48 18.04
CA LEU A 2 -2.65 -5.56 17.87
C LEU A 2 -3.86 -6.36 17.35
N LYS A 3 -4.92 -6.43 18.15
CA LYS A 3 -6.19 -7.00 17.69
C LYS A 3 -6.85 -5.99 16.77
N ILE A 4 -6.69 -6.18 15.47
CA ILE A 4 -7.33 -5.35 14.44
C ILE A 4 -8.83 -5.66 14.51
N LYS A 5 -9.62 -4.66 14.91
CA LYS A 5 -11.08 -4.77 14.92
C LYS A 5 -11.65 -3.89 13.80
N PRO A 6 -12.66 -4.38 13.07
CA PRO A 6 -13.33 -3.54 12.08
C PRO A 6 -14.10 -2.40 12.77
N PRO A 7 -14.39 -1.30 12.06
CA PRO A 7 -15.29 -0.27 12.54
C PRO A 7 -16.63 -0.87 12.98
N ASN A 8 -17.14 -0.41 14.11
CA ASN A 8 -18.41 -0.89 14.65
C ASN A 8 -19.53 0.12 14.35
N TYR A 9 -20.06 0.09 13.14
CA TYR A 9 -21.17 0.94 12.75
C TYR A 9 -22.42 0.65 13.60
N GLN A 10 -23.05 1.70 14.14
CA GLN A 10 -24.31 1.64 14.88
C GLN A 10 -25.50 2.02 14.00
N PHE A 11 -25.27 2.86 13.00
CA PHE A 11 -26.28 3.40 12.11
C PHE A 11 -25.95 3.13 10.65
N CYS A 12 -26.96 3.01 9.82
CA CYS A 12 -26.83 2.82 8.39
C CYS A 12 -26.26 4.10 7.73
N PRO A 13 -25.17 4.02 6.94
CA PRO A 13 -24.57 5.18 6.29
C PRO A 13 -25.46 5.79 5.19
N PHE A 14 -26.48 5.07 4.72
CA PHE A 14 -27.35 5.53 3.65
C PHE A 14 -28.65 6.20 4.16
N CYS A 15 -29.24 5.70 5.24
CA CYS A 15 -30.52 6.23 5.74
C CYS A 15 -30.52 6.64 7.21
N GLY A 16 -29.39 6.52 7.91
CA GLY A 16 -29.27 6.91 9.31
C GLY A 16 -30.00 6.01 10.33
N LYS A 17 -30.76 5.01 9.90
CA LYS A 17 -31.45 4.11 10.83
C LYS A 17 -30.48 3.20 11.56
N LYS A 18 -30.85 2.83 12.81
CA LYS A 18 -30.06 1.91 13.64
C LYS A 18 -29.95 0.56 12.96
N LEU A 19 -28.74 0.01 12.95
CA LEU A 19 -28.46 -1.32 12.36
C LEU A 19 -28.87 -2.42 13.33
N GLY A 20 -29.55 -3.43 12.80
CA GLY A 20 -29.75 -4.73 13.44
C GLY A 20 -28.61 -5.70 13.15
N ILE A 21 -28.79 -6.94 13.60
CA ILE A 21 -27.90 -8.07 13.33
C ILE A 21 -28.68 -9.12 12.56
N LYS A 22 -28.05 -9.70 11.54
CA LYS A 22 -28.52 -10.94 10.88
C LYS A 22 -27.40 -11.97 10.86
N ILE A 23 -27.78 -13.23 10.78
CA ILE A 23 -26.84 -14.32 10.53
C ILE A 23 -26.77 -14.54 9.00
N GLU A 24 -25.56 -14.52 8.47
CA GLU A 24 -25.29 -14.78 7.06
C GLU A 24 -24.02 -15.63 6.94
N GLU A 25 -24.14 -16.80 6.33
CA GLU A 25 -23.04 -17.77 6.23
C GLU A 25 -22.39 -18.10 7.59
N GLY A 26 -23.22 -18.27 8.63
CA GLY A 26 -22.76 -18.57 10.00
C GLY A 26 -22.05 -17.43 10.73
N LYS A 27 -22.09 -16.19 10.20
CA LYS A 27 -21.46 -15.00 10.81
C LYS A 27 -22.50 -13.94 11.10
N GLU A 28 -22.34 -13.28 12.25
CA GLU A 28 -23.12 -12.08 12.56
C GLU A 28 -22.72 -10.92 11.64
N ARG A 29 -23.70 -10.30 11.00
CA ARG A 29 -23.54 -9.12 10.15
C ARG A 29 -24.44 -7.99 10.61
N LYS A 30 -23.91 -6.77 10.67
CA LYS A 30 -24.72 -5.56 10.80
C LYS A 30 -25.56 -5.38 9.54
N TYR A 31 -26.87 -5.11 9.73
CA TYR A 31 -27.84 -5.08 8.65
C TYR A 31 -28.85 -3.95 8.85
N CYS A 32 -29.16 -3.25 7.76
CA CYS A 32 -30.24 -2.26 7.71
C CYS A 32 -31.49 -2.88 7.10
N SER A 33 -32.56 -3.05 7.89
CA SER A 33 -33.83 -3.59 7.40
C SER A 33 -34.55 -2.68 6.38
N SER A 34 -34.27 -1.37 6.39
CA SER A 34 -34.91 -0.39 5.51
C SER A 34 -34.24 -0.27 4.14
N CYS A 35 -32.90 -0.32 4.10
CA CYS A 35 -32.12 -0.19 2.84
C CYS A 35 -31.64 -1.56 2.33
N HIS A 36 -31.90 -2.63 3.10
CA HIS A 36 -31.34 -3.97 2.83
C HIS A 36 -29.80 -4.01 2.75
N TRP A 37 -29.12 -2.96 3.26
CA TRP A 37 -27.67 -2.87 3.27
C TRP A 37 -27.07 -3.78 4.36
N THR A 38 -26.06 -4.55 3.99
CA THR A 38 -25.28 -5.38 4.91
C THR A 38 -23.87 -4.85 5.03
N TYR A 39 -23.37 -4.72 6.24
CA TYR A 39 -22.00 -4.31 6.49
C TYR A 39 -21.04 -5.50 6.38
N TYR A 40 -20.17 -5.45 5.39
CA TYR A 40 -19.02 -6.34 5.26
C TYR A 40 -17.76 -5.56 5.62
N PRO A 41 -17.08 -5.90 6.75
CA PRO A 41 -15.83 -5.25 7.11
C PRO A 41 -14.81 -5.38 5.98
N ARG A 42 -14.24 -4.26 5.57
CA ARG A 42 -13.23 -4.19 4.51
C ARG A 42 -11.92 -3.65 5.08
N VAL A 43 -10.81 -4.04 4.49
CA VAL A 43 -9.49 -3.46 4.76
C VAL A 43 -9.07 -2.62 3.55
N ALA A 44 -8.35 -1.53 3.79
CA ALA A 44 -7.75 -0.76 2.71
C ALA A 44 -6.72 -1.59 1.95
N GLN A 45 -6.46 -1.20 0.72
CA GLN A 45 -5.43 -1.78 -0.13
C GLN A 45 -4.42 -0.70 -0.48
N ALA A 46 -3.16 -1.08 -0.61
CA ALA A 46 -2.08 -0.22 -1.08
C ALA A 46 -1.23 -0.97 -2.10
N THR A 47 -0.64 -0.26 -3.03
CA THR A 47 0.30 -0.81 -4.00
C THR A 47 1.70 -0.26 -3.78
N ALA A 48 2.71 -1.03 -4.12
CA ALA A 48 4.10 -0.62 -4.04
C ALA A 48 4.91 -1.07 -5.26
N ALA A 49 5.68 -0.17 -5.84
CA ALA A 49 6.49 -0.41 -7.02
C ALA A 49 7.94 -0.78 -6.67
N VAL A 50 8.35 -1.99 -7.01
CA VAL A 50 9.73 -2.46 -6.86
C VAL A 50 10.46 -2.24 -8.19
N ILE A 51 11.10 -1.08 -8.32
CA ILE A 51 11.81 -0.64 -9.54
C ILE A 51 13.29 -0.88 -9.37
N VAL A 52 13.86 -1.75 -10.20
CA VAL A 52 15.29 -2.14 -10.11
C VAL A 52 15.99 -1.87 -11.44
N ARG A 53 17.17 -1.25 -11.40
CA ARG A 53 18.06 -1.05 -12.54
C ARG A 53 19.52 -1.24 -12.13
N LYS A 54 20.27 -2.06 -12.86
CA LYS A 54 21.73 -2.26 -12.68
C LYS A 54 22.13 -2.46 -11.20
N GLY A 55 21.46 -3.37 -10.49
CA GLY A 55 21.74 -3.68 -9.07
C GLY A 55 21.34 -2.59 -8.06
N LYS A 56 20.66 -1.54 -8.53
CA LYS A 56 20.10 -0.48 -7.67
C LYS A 56 18.57 -0.54 -7.66
N VAL A 57 17.99 -0.09 -6.57
CA VAL A 57 16.54 0.03 -6.37
C VAL A 57 16.16 1.49 -6.16
N LEU A 58 15.03 1.89 -6.75
CA LEU A 58 14.48 3.23 -6.56
C LEU A 58 13.69 3.27 -5.25
N LEU A 59 13.97 4.28 -4.43
CA LEU A 59 13.29 4.51 -3.16
C LEU A 59 12.94 5.99 -3.03
N VAL A 60 11.88 6.27 -2.26
CA VAL A 60 11.44 7.59 -1.85
C VAL A 60 11.66 7.78 -0.35
N HIS A 61 12.02 9.00 0.07
CA HIS A 61 12.31 9.37 1.45
C HIS A 61 11.10 10.05 2.07
N ARG A 62 10.46 9.43 3.04
CA ARG A 62 9.21 9.90 3.63
C ARG A 62 9.35 11.22 4.37
N LYS A 63 8.49 12.17 4.05
CA LYS A 63 8.38 13.48 4.72
C LYS A 63 7.40 13.46 5.89
N ARG A 64 6.42 12.56 5.90
CA ARG A 64 5.31 12.51 6.86
C ARG A 64 5.33 11.23 7.72
N GLU A 65 4.70 11.30 8.89
CA GLU A 65 4.44 10.10 9.71
C GLU A 65 3.38 9.19 9.05
N PRO A 66 3.36 7.91 9.36
CA PRO A 66 4.34 7.17 10.15
C PRO A 66 5.62 6.90 9.36
N TYR A 67 6.70 6.63 10.08
CA TYR A 67 8.03 6.35 9.52
C TYR A 67 8.70 7.53 8.81
N LYS A 68 8.40 8.77 9.22
CA LYS A 68 9.11 9.97 8.75
C LYS A 68 10.63 9.78 8.84
N GLY A 69 11.36 10.25 7.81
CA GLY A 69 12.82 10.16 7.75
C GLY A 69 13.35 8.75 7.42
N THR A 70 12.50 7.85 6.93
CA THR A 70 12.92 6.54 6.41
C THR A 70 12.61 6.41 4.93
N TRP A 71 13.20 5.41 4.29
CA TRP A 71 13.02 5.12 2.88
C TRP A 71 12.00 4.01 2.64
N MET A 72 11.31 4.05 1.52
CA MET A 72 10.36 3.03 1.09
C MET A 72 10.34 2.90 -0.42
N PHE A 73 9.77 1.84 -0.95
CA PHE A 73 9.39 1.76 -2.36
C PHE A 73 8.28 2.77 -2.64
N PRO A 74 8.22 3.38 -3.84
CA PRO A 74 7.07 4.19 -4.24
C PRO A 74 5.77 3.43 -4.01
N ALA A 75 4.80 4.04 -3.30
CA ALA A 75 3.61 3.33 -2.86
C ALA A 75 2.50 4.25 -2.35
N GLY A 76 1.24 3.90 -2.65
CA GLY A 76 0.08 4.58 -2.11
C GLY A 76 -1.14 3.70 -1.98
N PHE A 77 -2.18 4.25 -1.35
CA PHE A 77 -3.45 3.57 -1.17
C PHE A 77 -4.27 3.56 -2.47
N VAL A 78 -4.99 2.45 -2.66
CA VAL A 78 -5.95 2.31 -3.75
C VAL A 78 -7.16 3.20 -3.44
N GLU A 79 -7.44 4.14 -4.32
CA GLU A 79 -8.60 5.02 -4.22
C GLU A 79 -9.89 4.33 -4.66
N PHE A 80 -11.02 4.90 -4.25
CA PHE A 80 -12.33 4.35 -4.62
C PHE A 80 -12.50 4.32 -6.14
N GLY A 81 -12.78 3.14 -6.68
CA GLY A 81 -12.96 2.93 -8.12
C GLY A 81 -11.67 2.63 -8.90
N GLU A 82 -10.49 2.76 -8.27
CA GLU A 82 -9.24 2.40 -8.94
C GLU A 82 -8.99 0.88 -8.94
N HIS A 83 -8.40 0.41 -10.02
CA HIS A 83 -7.76 -0.91 -10.04
C HIS A 83 -6.33 -0.79 -9.45
N PRO A 84 -5.82 -1.78 -8.67
CA PRO A 84 -4.50 -1.70 -8.04
C PRO A 84 -3.33 -1.36 -9.00
N LEU A 85 -3.40 -1.79 -10.27
CA LEU A 85 -2.40 -1.41 -11.28
C LEU A 85 -2.51 0.04 -11.74
N GLU A 86 -3.69 0.64 -11.70
CA GLU A 86 -3.90 2.06 -12.01
C GLU A 86 -3.33 2.92 -10.89
N THR A 87 -3.62 2.57 -9.63
CA THR A 87 -2.98 3.17 -8.46
C THR A 87 -1.46 3.09 -8.57
N LEU A 88 -0.90 1.91 -8.88
CA LEU A 88 0.54 1.74 -9.04
C LEU A 88 1.13 2.71 -10.08
N LYS A 89 0.46 2.89 -11.22
CA LYS A 89 0.89 3.80 -12.29
C LYS A 89 0.81 5.25 -11.84
N ARG A 90 -0.28 5.63 -11.16
CA ARG A 90 -0.48 6.97 -10.61
C ARG A 90 0.61 7.30 -9.59
N GLU A 91 0.79 6.48 -8.58
CA GLU A 91 1.77 6.69 -7.51
C GLU A 91 3.22 6.75 -8.04
N VAL A 92 3.60 5.85 -8.96
CA VAL A 92 4.92 5.91 -9.60
C VAL A 92 5.10 7.23 -10.35
N LYS A 93 4.07 7.71 -11.04
CA LYS A 93 4.13 8.98 -11.77
C LYS A 93 4.23 10.17 -10.82
N GLU A 94 3.41 10.21 -9.78
CA GLU A 94 3.36 11.29 -8.79
C GLU A 94 4.65 11.35 -7.99
N GLU A 95 5.05 10.26 -7.36
CA GLU A 95 6.20 10.21 -6.46
C GLU A 95 7.57 10.23 -7.16
N THR A 96 7.64 9.82 -8.44
CA THR A 96 8.94 9.63 -9.10
C THR A 96 9.10 10.35 -10.46
N GLY A 97 8.00 10.82 -11.05
CA GLY A 97 7.96 11.37 -12.41
C GLY A 97 8.07 10.32 -13.52
N LEU A 98 8.32 9.04 -13.19
CA LEU A 98 8.47 7.97 -14.16
C LEU A 98 7.13 7.38 -14.61
N MET A 99 7.14 6.72 -15.77
CA MET A 99 5.98 6.02 -16.30
C MET A 99 6.19 4.51 -16.25
N VAL A 100 5.21 3.78 -15.73
CA VAL A 100 5.23 2.31 -15.70
C VAL A 100 5.07 1.76 -17.10
N LYS A 101 6.01 0.90 -17.51
CA LYS A 101 5.97 0.13 -18.76
C LYS A 101 5.30 -1.23 -18.55
N LYS A 102 5.71 -1.94 -17.48
CA LYS A 102 5.23 -3.27 -17.13
C LYS A 102 5.25 -3.44 -15.62
N ALA A 103 4.26 -4.14 -15.09
CA ALA A 103 4.20 -4.50 -13.69
C ALA A 103 3.78 -5.97 -13.54
N LEU A 104 4.52 -6.73 -12.74
CA LEU A 104 4.24 -8.13 -12.42
C LEU A 104 4.04 -8.25 -10.91
N LEU A 105 2.99 -8.94 -10.50
CA LEU A 105 2.74 -9.22 -9.09
C LEU A 105 3.96 -9.95 -8.51
N MET A 106 4.52 -9.39 -7.44
CA MET A 106 5.68 -9.97 -6.75
C MET A 106 5.27 -10.60 -5.43
N ASN A 107 4.50 -9.89 -4.61
CA ASN A 107 4.08 -10.36 -3.29
C ASN A 107 2.86 -9.59 -2.75
N ILE A 108 2.16 -10.21 -1.81
CA ILE A 108 1.04 -9.59 -1.08
C ILE A 108 1.29 -9.78 0.42
N PHE A 109 1.18 -8.69 1.19
CA PHE A 109 1.36 -8.72 2.64
C PHE A 109 0.18 -8.06 3.35
N GLN A 110 -0.19 -8.59 4.51
CA GLN A 110 -0.97 -7.84 5.46
C GLN A 110 -0.04 -6.93 6.27
N THR A 111 -0.29 -5.62 6.24
CA THR A 111 0.50 -4.61 6.97
C THR A 111 -0.09 -4.44 8.37
N LYS A 112 0.70 -4.71 9.40
CA LYS A 112 0.27 -4.65 10.81
C LYS A 112 0.83 -3.46 11.57
N ASP A 113 1.74 -2.73 10.95
CA ASP A 113 2.53 -1.65 11.55
C ASP A 113 2.18 -0.27 10.98
N ASP A 114 1.06 -0.14 10.25
CA ASP A 114 0.50 1.15 9.88
C ASP A 114 -0.66 1.54 10.80
N PRO A 115 -0.47 2.55 11.68
CA PRO A 115 -1.53 2.99 12.59
C PRO A 115 -2.71 3.65 11.87
N ARG A 116 -2.52 4.16 10.66
CA ARG A 116 -3.58 4.82 9.86
C ARG A 116 -4.60 3.81 9.33
N SER A 117 -4.13 2.62 8.96
CA SER A 117 -4.97 1.54 8.42
C SER A 117 -4.43 0.17 8.85
N PRO A 118 -4.60 -0.23 10.12
CA PRO A 118 -4.08 -1.49 10.62
C PRO A 118 -4.68 -2.68 9.87
N GLY A 119 -3.83 -3.54 9.34
CA GLY A 119 -4.26 -4.74 8.63
C GLY A 119 -4.55 -4.55 7.15
N HIS A 120 -4.27 -3.39 6.58
CA HIS A 120 -4.41 -3.19 5.14
C HIS A 120 -3.56 -4.19 4.33
N ILE A 121 -3.97 -4.44 3.11
CA ILE A 121 -3.25 -5.32 2.19
C ILE A 121 -2.31 -4.47 1.36
N ALA A 122 -1.02 -4.77 1.39
CA ALA A 122 0.00 -4.15 0.55
C ALA A 122 0.40 -5.12 -0.58
N ILE A 123 0.23 -4.68 -1.82
CA ILE A 123 0.46 -5.43 -3.05
C ILE A 123 1.74 -4.90 -3.69
N PHE A 124 2.79 -5.72 -3.74
CA PHE A 124 4.08 -5.36 -4.33
C PHE A 124 4.19 -5.86 -5.76
N TYR A 125 4.57 -4.96 -6.66
CA TYR A 125 4.80 -5.27 -8.07
C TYR A 125 6.26 -5.07 -8.44
N ARG A 126 6.88 -6.06 -9.10
CA ARG A 126 8.12 -5.87 -9.85
C ARG A 126 7.79 -4.98 -11.05
N THR A 127 8.37 -3.78 -11.10
CA THR A 127 7.94 -2.73 -12.01
C THR A 127 9.07 -2.31 -12.93
N GLU A 128 8.83 -2.39 -14.23
CA GLU A 128 9.65 -1.78 -15.26
C GLU A 128 9.08 -0.41 -15.59
N VAL A 129 9.95 0.58 -15.74
CA VAL A 129 9.58 1.95 -16.08
C VAL A 129 10.28 2.39 -17.36
N LEU A 130 9.65 3.30 -18.09
CA LEU A 130 10.26 3.98 -19.23
C LEU A 130 11.43 4.83 -18.76
N ASN A 131 12.36 5.15 -19.68
CA ASN A 131 13.40 6.10 -19.38
C ASN A 131 12.79 7.50 -19.15
N GLY A 132 13.33 8.22 -18.16
CA GLY A 132 12.85 9.54 -17.77
C GLY A 132 13.73 10.12 -16.68
N GLN A 133 13.56 11.41 -16.43
CA GLN A 133 14.19 12.08 -15.30
C GLN A 133 13.37 11.81 -14.04
N LEU A 134 14.06 11.57 -12.92
CA LEU A 134 13.43 11.52 -11.62
C LEU A 134 12.93 12.92 -11.26
N LYS A 135 11.68 12.98 -10.82
CA LYS A 135 11.07 14.17 -10.25
C LYS A 135 10.53 13.79 -8.87
N ASN A 136 11.05 14.45 -7.83
CA ASN A 136 10.56 14.24 -6.49
C ASN A 136 9.18 14.89 -6.32
N ASP A 137 8.30 14.24 -5.60
CA ASP A 137 7.09 14.87 -5.07
C ASP A 137 7.45 15.56 -3.74
N ASP A 138 7.64 16.88 -3.79
CA ASP A 138 8.06 17.65 -2.63
C ASP A 138 6.97 17.80 -1.55
N GLU A 139 5.73 17.41 -1.83
CA GLU A 139 4.64 17.43 -0.85
C GLU A 139 4.70 16.21 0.08
N GLU A 140 4.95 15.03 -0.46
CA GLU A 140 4.93 13.78 0.29
C GLU A 140 6.32 13.25 0.64
N ASN A 141 7.31 13.53 -0.19
CA ASN A 141 8.66 13.01 -0.08
C ASN A 141 9.69 14.11 0.12
N GLN A 142 10.72 13.85 0.95
CA GLN A 142 11.87 14.74 1.12
C GLN A 142 12.89 14.56 0.00
N ASN A 143 12.98 13.35 -0.55
CA ASN A 143 13.97 13.00 -1.57
C ASN A 143 13.60 11.70 -2.27
N ILE A 144 14.23 11.47 -3.42
CA ILE A 144 14.13 10.24 -4.22
C ILE A 144 15.52 9.84 -4.71
N GLY A 145 15.81 8.52 -4.78
CA GLY A 145 17.12 8.10 -5.26
C GLY A 145 17.25 6.61 -5.56
N TRP A 146 18.32 6.28 -6.29
CA TRP A 146 18.73 4.92 -6.60
C TRP A 146 19.77 4.43 -5.60
N PHE A 147 19.47 3.34 -4.90
CA PHE A 147 20.33 2.77 -3.87
C PHE A 147 20.79 1.36 -4.22
N ASN A 148 22.02 1.05 -3.84
CA ASN A 148 22.53 -0.31 -3.98
C ASN A 148 21.69 -1.27 -3.15
N ILE A 149 21.16 -2.32 -3.78
CA ILE A 149 20.31 -3.33 -3.14
C ILE A 149 21.03 -4.02 -1.97
N GLN A 150 22.36 -4.20 -2.04
CA GLN A 150 23.12 -4.83 -0.97
C GLN A 150 23.36 -3.91 0.25
N LYS A 151 23.35 -2.58 0.03
CA LYS A 151 23.57 -1.56 1.06
C LYS A 151 22.44 -0.51 1.01
N PRO A 152 21.18 -0.90 1.26
CA PRO A 152 20.06 0.04 1.24
C PRO A 152 20.12 0.97 2.46
N PRO A 153 19.52 2.17 2.37
CA PRO A 153 19.31 3.02 3.53
C PRO A 153 18.29 2.38 4.51
N LYS A 154 18.02 3.06 5.62
CA LYS A 154 17.01 2.61 6.60
C LYS A 154 15.62 2.56 5.95
N ILE A 155 15.05 1.37 5.83
CA ILE A 155 13.71 1.13 5.31
C ILE A 155 12.69 1.18 6.45
N GLY A 156 11.57 1.88 6.22
CA GLY A 156 10.51 2.06 7.21
C GLY A 156 9.69 0.80 7.47
N TRP A 157 8.68 0.58 6.68
CA TRP A 157 7.68 -0.48 6.86
C TRP A 157 8.24 -1.90 6.89
N LYS A 158 7.74 -2.76 7.77
CA LYS A 158 8.19 -4.16 7.89
C LYS A 158 8.01 -4.98 6.61
N ASN A 159 6.93 -4.75 5.86
CA ASN A 159 6.71 -5.39 4.57
C ASN A 159 7.73 -4.92 3.51
N HIS A 160 8.04 -3.62 3.44
CA HIS A 160 9.10 -3.09 2.57
C HIS A 160 10.48 -3.65 2.95
N GLN A 161 10.78 -3.80 4.24
CA GLN A 161 12.01 -4.46 4.71
C GLN A 161 12.08 -5.92 4.25
N LYS A 162 10.95 -6.66 4.29
CA LYS A 162 10.91 -8.05 3.78
C LYS A 162 11.19 -8.11 2.29
N VAL A 163 10.56 -7.24 1.48
CA VAL A 163 10.81 -7.18 0.04
C VAL A 163 12.27 -6.82 -0.24
N MET A 164 12.86 -5.86 0.47
CA MET A 164 14.28 -5.55 0.35
C MET A 164 15.17 -6.74 0.64
N LYS A 165 14.84 -7.56 1.65
CA LYS A 165 15.56 -8.81 1.93
C LYS A 165 15.47 -9.83 0.78
N PHE A 166 14.31 -9.94 0.12
CA PHE A 166 14.17 -10.78 -1.07
C PHE A 166 15.07 -10.30 -2.20
N LEU A 167 15.06 -9.01 -2.53
CA LEU A 167 15.92 -8.43 -3.56
C LEU A 167 17.41 -8.69 -3.31
N ARG A 168 17.85 -8.56 -2.05
CA ARG A 168 19.24 -8.84 -1.67
C ARG A 168 19.66 -10.29 -1.90
N LYS A 169 18.73 -11.23 -1.74
CA LYS A 169 18.99 -12.66 -2.02
C LYS A 169 19.02 -12.94 -3.51
N GLU A 170 18.17 -12.30 -4.32
CA GLU A 170 18.17 -12.45 -5.78
C GLU A 170 19.48 -12.01 -6.41
N VAL A 171 20.07 -10.91 -5.96
CA VAL A 171 21.31 -10.33 -6.51
C VAL A 171 22.57 -11.12 -6.09
N ARG A 172 22.48 -12.01 -5.09
CA ARG A 172 23.60 -12.87 -4.64
C ARG A 172 23.72 -14.17 -5.40
N LYS A 173 22.71 -14.53 -6.18
CA LYS A 173 22.71 -15.68 -7.10
C LYS A 173 23.21 -15.28 -8.47
#